data_5d18334a68a4eea27dcb4bd5a3235242
#
_entry.id   5d18334a68a4eea27dcb4bd5a3235242
#
_cell.length_a   1.000
_cell.length_b   1.000
_cell.length_c   1.000
_cell.angle_alpha   90.00
_cell.angle_beta   90.00
_cell.angle_gamma   90.00
#
_symmetry.space_group_name_H-M   'P 1'
#
loop_
_entity.id
_entity.type
_entity.pdbx_description
1 polymer ?
#
loop_
_entity_poly.entity_id
_entity_poly.type
_entity_poly.pdbx_seq_one_letter_code
_entity_poly.pdbx_strand_id
1 'polypeptide(L)'
;MRQLTEDTLTDAVVARFGKTQDARAREIMQAAVKHLHAFAREVHLTEEEWFEGIKFLTAVGQKCDDKRQEFILLSDVLGLSMMVVALNHKTAPGATEATVLGPFFAHGAKEYDYGGDLREGATMTGEDGWVSGRVRSLDGKPVPNAAHDIWQAKADGIYDLQTEGEFELRGRVKANAKGE
;
A
#
# COMPACT_ATOMS: atom_id res chain seq x y z
N MET A 1 -31.77 -18.37 -25.78
CA MET A 1 -30.52 -18.05 -25.05
C MET A 1 -29.79 -16.97 -25.84
N ARG A 2 -29.44 -15.82 -25.26
CA ARG A 2 -28.54 -14.89 -25.95
C ARG A 2 -27.17 -15.58 -26.08
N GLN A 3 -26.69 -15.74 -27.31
CA GLN A 3 -25.33 -16.21 -27.54
C GLN A 3 -24.37 -15.16 -27.02
N LEU A 4 -23.62 -15.47 -25.95
CA LEU A 4 -22.53 -14.64 -25.46
C LEU A 4 -21.33 -14.89 -26.39
N THR A 5 -20.91 -13.85 -27.06
CA THR A 5 -19.73 -13.83 -27.93
C THR A 5 -18.68 -12.87 -27.32
N GLU A 6 -17.47 -12.87 -27.84
CA GLU A 6 -16.42 -11.92 -27.46
C GLU A 6 -16.94 -10.46 -27.52
N ASP A 7 -17.69 -10.12 -28.58
CA ASP A 7 -18.22 -8.77 -28.79
C ASP A 7 -19.32 -8.38 -27.80
N THR A 8 -20.14 -9.34 -27.35
CA THR A 8 -21.33 -9.07 -26.52
C THR A 8 -21.13 -9.32 -25.05
N LEU A 9 -20.08 -10.05 -24.67
CA LEU A 9 -19.84 -10.46 -23.28
C LEU A 9 -19.64 -9.27 -22.33
N THR A 10 -18.83 -8.30 -22.75
CA THR A 10 -18.52 -7.14 -21.90
C THR A 10 -19.78 -6.37 -21.54
N ASP A 11 -20.62 -6.05 -22.52
CA ASP A 11 -21.86 -5.31 -22.29
C ASP A 11 -22.85 -6.10 -21.44
N ALA A 12 -22.92 -7.40 -21.62
CA ALA A 12 -23.78 -8.27 -20.83
C ALA A 12 -23.38 -8.29 -19.35
N VAL A 13 -22.06 -8.36 -19.05
CA VAL A 13 -21.54 -8.33 -17.67
C VAL A 13 -21.72 -6.95 -17.05
N VAL A 14 -21.38 -5.88 -17.77
CA VAL A 14 -21.56 -4.48 -17.31
C VAL A 14 -23.03 -4.21 -16.97
N ALA A 15 -23.97 -4.65 -17.83
CA ALA A 15 -25.41 -4.52 -17.58
C ALA A 15 -25.86 -5.27 -16.31
N ARG A 16 -25.23 -6.42 -16.00
CA ARG A 16 -25.53 -7.18 -14.77
C ARG A 16 -25.12 -6.40 -13.52
N PHE A 17 -23.93 -5.77 -13.53
CA PHE A 17 -23.50 -4.88 -12.43
C PHE A 17 -24.35 -3.61 -12.34
N GLY A 18 -25.05 -3.21 -13.38
CA GLY A 18 -26.05 -2.14 -13.36
C GLY A 18 -27.15 -2.28 -12.30
N LYS A 19 -27.35 -3.50 -11.77
CA LYS A 19 -28.30 -3.80 -10.68
C LYS A 19 -27.75 -3.57 -9.27
N THR A 20 -26.46 -3.24 -9.12
CA THR A 20 -25.83 -2.92 -7.84
C THR A 20 -26.48 -1.65 -7.26
N GLN A 21 -26.97 -1.72 -6.03
CA GLN A 21 -27.71 -0.61 -5.42
C GLN A 21 -26.82 0.60 -5.12
N ASP A 22 -25.65 0.36 -4.55
CA ASP A 22 -24.66 1.42 -4.30
C ASP A 22 -24.15 1.98 -5.64
N ALA A 23 -24.35 3.29 -5.85
CA ALA A 23 -24.02 3.94 -7.11
C ALA A 23 -22.50 3.97 -7.37
N ARG A 24 -21.69 4.16 -6.32
CA ARG A 24 -20.24 4.20 -6.45
C ARG A 24 -19.65 2.81 -6.68
N ALA A 25 -20.11 1.81 -5.95
CA ALA A 25 -19.71 0.42 -6.18
C ALA A 25 -20.08 -0.03 -7.59
N ARG A 26 -21.26 0.33 -8.08
CA ARG A 26 -21.70 0.06 -9.45
C ARG A 26 -20.75 0.65 -10.49
N GLU A 27 -20.40 1.93 -10.36
CA GLU A 27 -19.46 2.63 -11.23
C GLU A 27 -18.10 1.92 -11.27
N ILE A 28 -17.54 1.61 -10.10
CA ILE A 28 -16.25 0.96 -9.96
C ILE A 28 -16.28 -0.43 -10.63
N MET A 29 -17.28 -1.24 -10.33
CA MET A 29 -17.37 -2.61 -10.89
C MET A 29 -17.58 -2.61 -12.41
N GLN A 30 -18.38 -1.69 -12.92
CA GLN A 30 -18.58 -1.56 -14.36
C GLN A 30 -17.30 -1.13 -15.09
N ALA A 31 -16.55 -0.20 -14.50
CA ALA A 31 -15.23 0.22 -15.03
C ALA A 31 -14.22 -0.93 -14.97
N ALA A 32 -14.12 -1.62 -13.83
CA ALA A 32 -13.22 -2.76 -13.66
C ALA A 32 -13.46 -3.85 -14.72
N VAL A 33 -14.72 -4.23 -14.95
CA VAL A 33 -15.07 -5.23 -15.98
C VAL A 33 -14.61 -4.77 -17.37
N LYS A 34 -14.86 -3.51 -17.74
CA LYS A 34 -14.46 -2.99 -19.04
C LYS A 34 -12.94 -3.06 -19.25
N HIS A 35 -12.17 -2.64 -18.25
CA HIS A 35 -10.71 -2.62 -18.33
C HIS A 35 -10.09 -4.03 -18.27
N LEU A 36 -10.62 -4.94 -17.45
CA LEU A 36 -10.17 -6.33 -17.43
C LEU A 36 -10.45 -7.06 -18.76
N HIS A 37 -11.62 -6.86 -19.36
CA HIS A 37 -11.92 -7.44 -20.65
C HIS A 37 -11.09 -6.79 -21.77
N ALA A 38 -10.84 -5.49 -21.70
CA ALA A 38 -9.96 -4.81 -22.64
C ALA A 38 -8.53 -5.34 -22.56
N PHE A 39 -7.99 -5.49 -21.34
CA PHE A 39 -6.69 -6.11 -21.11
C PHE A 39 -6.60 -7.52 -21.73
N ALA A 40 -7.57 -8.39 -21.44
CA ALA A 40 -7.54 -9.75 -21.97
C ALA A 40 -7.52 -9.79 -23.51
N ARG A 41 -8.26 -8.89 -24.17
CA ARG A 41 -8.24 -8.77 -25.64
C ARG A 41 -6.92 -8.19 -26.17
N GLU A 42 -6.41 -7.16 -25.53
CA GLU A 42 -5.17 -6.47 -25.94
C GLU A 42 -3.97 -7.41 -25.97
N VAL A 43 -3.84 -8.25 -24.93
CA VAL A 43 -2.73 -9.21 -24.83
C VAL A 43 -3.04 -10.57 -25.46
N HIS A 44 -4.24 -10.78 -25.99
CA HIS A 44 -4.71 -12.09 -26.49
C HIS A 44 -4.51 -13.21 -25.47
N LEU A 45 -4.92 -12.95 -24.21
CA LEU A 45 -4.69 -13.81 -23.05
C LEU A 45 -5.20 -15.24 -23.31
N THR A 46 -4.30 -16.22 -23.20
CA THR A 46 -4.65 -17.63 -23.34
C THR A 46 -5.24 -18.20 -22.04
N GLU A 47 -5.94 -19.36 -22.15
CA GLU A 47 -6.49 -20.04 -20.98
C GLU A 47 -5.40 -20.49 -19.99
N GLU A 48 -4.24 -20.89 -20.50
CA GLU A 48 -3.08 -21.30 -19.69
C GLU A 48 -2.53 -20.13 -18.90
N GLU A 49 -2.30 -18.98 -19.55
CA GLU A 49 -1.79 -17.75 -18.91
C GLU A 49 -2.81 -17.22 -17.89
N TRP A 50 -4.09 -17.22 -18.23
CA TRP A 50 -5.14 -16.86 -17.29
C TRP A 50 -5.11 -17.76 -16.05
N PHE A 51 -4.95 -19.07 -16.22
CA PHE A 51 -4.92 -20.00 -15.09
C PHE A 51 -3.66 -19.84 -14.24
N GLU A 52 -2.49 -19.56 -14.83
CA GLU A 52 -1.29 -19.19 -14.07
C GLU A 52 -1.50 -17.90 -13.27
N GLY A 53 -2.18 -16.90 -13.83
CA GLY A 53 -2.62 -15.70 -13.10
C GLY A 53 -3.49 -16.02 -11.88
N ILE A 54 -4.44 -16.95 -12.02
CA ILE A 54 -5.28 -17.42 -10.90
C ILE A 54 -4.44 -18.10 -9.81
N LYS A 55 -3.49 -18.97 -10.18
CA LYS A 55 -2.57 -19.61 -9.22
C LYS A 55 -1.74 -18.58 -8.45
N PHE A 56 -1.19 -17.61 -9.18
CA PHE A 56 -0.43 -16.51 -8.56
C PHE A 56 -1.27 -15.71 -7.57
N LEU A 57 -2.47 -15.26 -7.94
CA LEU A 57 -3.36 -14.52 -7.03
C LEU A 57 -3.77 -15.36 -5.82
N THR A 58 -3.99 -16.66 -6.01
CA THR A 58 -4.27 -17.60 -4.91
C THR A 58 -3.10 -17.66 -3.95
N ALA A 59 -1.87 -17.78 -4.45
CA ALA A 59 -0.66 -17.81 -3.62
C ALA A 59 -0.45 -16.49 -2.86
N VAL A 60 -0.72 -15.34 -3.48
CA VAL A 60 -0.73 -14.03 -2.81
C VAL A 60 -1.71 -14.01 -1.65
N GLY A 61 -2.95 -14.47 -1.88
CA GLY A 61 -3.97 -14.52 -0.83
C GLY A 61 -3.60 -15.46 0.34
N GLN A 62 -2.96 -16.60 0.03
CA GLN A 62 -2.52 -17.55 1.05
C GLN A 62 -1.35 -17.06 1.92
N LYS A 63 -0.67 -15.99 1.50
CA LYS A 63 0.37 -15.32 2.29
C LYS A 63 -0.17 -14.20 3.19
N CYS A 64 -1.43 -13.82 3.04
CA CYS A 64 -2.06 -12.82 3.89
C CYS A 64 -2.44 -13.43 5.23
N ASP A 65 -2.28 -12.66 6.30
CA ASP A 65 -2.75 -12.95 7.65
C ASP A 65 -3.22 -11.65 8.35
N ASP A 66 -3.42 -11.68 9.67
CA ASP A 66 -3.91 -10.52 10.43
C ASP A 66 -2.94 -9.31 10.42
N LYS A 67 -1.65 -9.55 10.17
CA LYS A 67 -0.61 -8.52 10.13
C LYS A 67 -0.12 -8.25 8.70
N ARG A 68 -0.13 -9.28 7.85
CA ARG A 68 0.50 -9.29 6.54
C ARG A 68 -0.52 -9.19 5.42
N GLN A 69 -0.38 -8.17 4.58
CA GLN A 69 -1.31 -7.90 3.46
C GLN A 69 -0.56 -7.88 2.12
N GLU A 70 -0.40 -9.07 1.53
CA GLU A 70 0.36 -9.23 0.29
C GLU A 70 -0.31 -8.62 -0.95
N PHE A 71 -1.63 -8.41 -0.93
CA PHE A 71 -2.30 -7.67 -2.00
C PHE A 71 -1.92 -6.19 -2.03
N ILE A 72 -1.51 -5.61 -0.88
CA ILE A 72 -0.93 -4.26 -0.85
C ILE A 72 0.41 -4.28 -1.59
N LEU A 73 1.29 -5.26 -1.30
CA LEU A 73 2.57 -5.40 -2.00
C LEU A 73 2.36 -5.58 -3.52
N LEU A 74 1.41 -6.43 -3.93
CA LEU A 74 1.06 -6.59 -5.33
C LEU A 74 0.60 -5.28 -5.97
N SER A 75 -0.26 -4.54 -5.28
CA SER A 75 -0.74 -3.22 -5.72
C SER A 75 0.40 -2.22 -5.87
N ASP A 76 1.37 -2.23 -4.94
CA ASP A 76 2.56 -1.37 -4.98
C ASP A 76 3.45 -1.70 -6.18
N VAL A 77 3.73 -2.99 -6.41
CA VAL A 77 4.52 -3.46 -7.55
C VAL A 77 3.87 -3.09 -8.89
N LEU A 78 2.54 -3.16 -8.97
CA LEU A 78 1.78 -2.74 -10.14
C LEU A 78 1.61 -1.21 -10.25
N GLY A 79 2.08 -0.44 -9.28
CA GLY A 79 1.95 1.02 -9.22
C GLY A 79 0.53 1.52 -8.95
N LEU A 80 -0.43 0.63 -8.67
CA LEU A 80 -1.82 1.01 -8.44
C LEU A 80 -1.98 1.81 -7.15
N SER A 81 -1.31 1.43 -6.08
CA SER A 81 -1.33 2.17 -4.81
C SER A 81 -0.82 3.60 -5.01
N MET A 82 0.28 3.77 -5.73
CA MET A 82 0.84 5.11 -6.01
C MET A 82 -0.09 5.93 -6.90
N MET A 83 -0.74 5.31 -7.88
CA MET A 83 -1.76 5.99 -8.71
C MET A 83 -2.93 6.49 -7.85
N VAL A 84 -3.42 5.67 -6.91
CA VAL A 84 -4.49 6.08 -5.99
C VAL A 84 -4.04 7.23 -5.10
N VAL A 85 -2.81 7.18 -4.56
CA VAL A 85 -2.24 8.29 -3.79
C VAL A 85 -2.20 9.57 -4.62
N ALA A 86 -1.68 9.52 -5.83
CA ALA A 86 -1.57 10.68 -6.73
C ALA A 86 -2.95 11.29 -7.10
N LEU A 87 -3.98 10.45 -7.24
CA LEU A 87 -5.35 10.91 -7.52
C LEU A 87 -5.99 11.63 -6.32
N ASN A 88 -5.63 11.23 -5.09
CA ASN A 88 -6.29 11.71 -3.87
C ASN A 88 -5.49 12.78 -3.12
N HIS A 89 -4.18 12.84 -3.29
CA HIS A 89 -3.29 13.76 -2.58
C HIS A 89 -2.54 14.67 -3.56
N LYS A 90 -3.15 15.79 -3.90
CA LYS A 90 -2.47 16.82 -4.70
C LYS A 90 -1.52 17.61 -3.80
N THR A 91 -0.23 17.42 -4.01
CA THR A 91 0.81 18.13 -3.26
C THR A 91 0.95 19.56 -3.77
N ALA A 92 1.03 20.53 -2.86
CA ALA A 92 1.29 21.91 -3.21
C ALA A 92 2.73 22.07 -3.77
N PRO A 93 2.98 22.97 -4.74
CA PRO A 93 4.33 23.21 -5.26
C PRO A 93 5.33 23.51 -4.12
N GLY A 94 6.45 22.79 -4.08
CA GLY A 94 7.49 22.93 -3.08
C GLY A 94 7.29 22.12 -1.78
N ALA A 95 6.16 21.42 -1.64
CA ALA A 95 5.99 20.45 -0.55
C ALA A 95 6.59 19.08 -0.91
N THR A 96 6.93 18.30 0.10
CA THR A 96 7.32 16.91 -0.07
C THR A 96 6.17 16.12 -0.68
N GLU A 97 6.45 15.34 -1.71
CA GLU A 97 5.44 14.55 -2.40
C GLU A 97 4.85 13.45 -1.48
N ALA A 98 3.56 13.18 -1.67
CA ALA A 98 2.92 12.05 -1.01
C ALA A 98 3.41 10.73 -1.63
N THR A 99 3.53 9.69 -0.80
CA THR A 99 3.92 8.36 -1.24
C THR A 99 3.06 7.29 -0.57
N VAL A 100 3.19 6.04 -1.00
CA VAL A 100 2.58 4.90 -0.33
C VAL A 100 3.30 4.59 0.97
N LEU A 101 2.58 4.06 1.95
CA LEU A 101 3.17 3.60 3.22
C LEU A 101 3.96 2.30 3.04
N GLY A 102 3.59 1.51 2.04
CA GLY A 102 4.20 0.21 1.77
C GLY A 102 3.64 -0.94 2.64
N PRO A 103 4.02 -2.19 2.32
CA PRO A 103 3.42 -3.37 2.93
C PRO A 103 3.89 -3.63 4.36
N PHE A 104 4.94 -2.96 4.81
CA PHE A 104 5.49 -3.13 6.16
C PHE A 104 5.09 -2.03 7.14
N PHE A 105 4.24 -1.10 6.72
CA PHE A 105 3.62 -0.17 7.65
C PHE A 105 2.59 -0.89 8.53
N ALA A 106 2.59 -0.59 9.83
CA ALA A 106 1.56 -1.05 10.75
C ALA A 106 1.15 0.07 11.71
N HIS A 107 -0.14 0.08 12.04
CA HIS A 107 -0.65 0.95 13.10
C HIS A 107 -0.30 0.42 14.49
N GLY A 108 -0.26 1.32 15.48
CA GLY A 108 -0.08 0.93 16.88
C GLY A 108 1.38 0.73 17.29
N ALA A 109 2.33 1.21 16.49
CA ALA A 109 3.73 1.27 16.91
C ALA A 109 3.90 2.10 18.19
N LYS A 110 4.88 1.73 19.03
CA LYS A 110 5.21 2.43 20.27
C LYS A 110 5.55 3.90 19.99
N GLU A 111 5.04 4.80 20.81
CA GLU A 111 5.42 6.21 20.77
C GLU A 111 6.74 6.46 21.53
N TYR A 112 7.60 7.24 20.92
CA TYR A 112 8.88 7.68 21.46
C TYR A 112 8.96 9.20 21.48
N ASP A 113 9.65 9.74 22.49
CA ASP A 113 10.04 11.13 22.49
C ASP A 113 11.18 11.39 21.48
N TYR A 114 11.42 12.66 21.18
CA TYR A 114 12.55 13.08 20.34
C TYR A 114 13.88 12.50 20.84
N GLY A 115 14.60 11.83 19.95
CA GLY A 115 15.85 11.14 20.28
C GLY A 115 15.69 9.74 20.87
N GLY A 116 14.46 9.18 20.86
CA GLY A 116 14.18 7.83 21.31
C GLY A 116 14.92 6.76 20.51
N ASP A 117 15.27 5.68 21.16
CA ASP A 117 15.96 4.53 20.55
C ASP A 117 14.95 3.44 20.18
N LEU A 118 14.77 3.19 18.88
CA LEU A 118 13.85 2.18 18.37
C LEU A 118 14.31 0.73 18.64
N ARG A 119 15.54 0.54 19.12
CA ARG A 119 16.08 -0.78 19.47
C ARG A 119 15.67 -1.24 20.86
N GLU A 120 14.99 -0.40 21.62
CA GLU A 120 14.60 -0.70 23.01
C GLU A 120 13.91 -2.07 23.14
N GLY A 121 14.55 -2.99 23.83
CA GLY A 121 14.06 -4.34 24.04
C GLY A 121 14.42 -5.36 22.94
N ALA A 122 15.02 -4.94 21.83
CA ALA A 122 15.40 -5.83 20.74
C ALA A 122 16.87 -6.28 20.86
N THR A 123 17.10 -7.58 20.62
CA THR A 123 18.47 -8.12 20.45
C THR A 123 18.89 -7.87 18.99
N MET A 124 19.86 -7.01 18.80
CA MET A 124 20.25 -6.54 17.46
C MET A 124 21.65 -7.00 17.07
N THR A 125 21.78 -7.36 15.79
CA THR A 125 23.05 -7.45 15.07
C THR A 125 23.04 -6.38 13.98
N GLY A 126 24.13 -5.65 13.78
CA GLY A 126 24.22 -4.59 12.79
C GLY A 126 24.99 -3.38 13.32
N GLU A 127 25.04 -2.32 12.53
CA GLU A 127 25.70 -1.07 12.90
C GLU A 127 24.68 -0.05 13.42
N ASP A 128 25.09 0.77 14.39
CA ASP A 128 24.27 1.84 14.91
C ASP A 128 24.08 2.93 13.87
N GLY A 129 22.84 3.40 13.69
CA GLY A 129 22.50 4.50 12.81
C GLY A 129 21.66 5.56 13.52
N TRP A 130 21.84 6.80 13.10
CA TRP A 130 21.04 7.94 13.56
C TRP A 130 20.35 8.61 12.38
N VAL A 131 19.06 8.86 12.51
CA VAL A 131 18.28 9.62 11.55
C VAL A 131 17.83 10.92 12.20
N SER A 132 18.07 12.04 11.54
CA SER A 132 17.60 13.34 11.98
C SER A 132 17.03 14.15 10.82
N GLY A 133 16.06 15.00 11.11
CA GLY A 133 15.41 15.83 10.10
C GLY A 133 14.57 16.92 10.74
N ARG A 134 13.93 17.74 9.90
CA ARG A 134 12.99 18.77 10.35
C ARG A 134 11.77 18.79 9.46
N VAL A 135 10.59 18.88 10.08
CA VAL A 135 9.35 19.15 9.38
C VAL A 135 9.07 20.65 9.40
N ARG A 136 8.84 21.20 8.22
CA ARG A 136 8.54 22.62 8.05
C ARG A 136 7.31 22.79 7.14
N SER A 137 6.54 23.84 7.41
CA SER A 137 5.53 24.33 6.48
C SER A 137 6.18 25.00 5.27
N LEU A 138 5.40 25.27 4.21
CA LEU A 138 5.89 25.90 2.98
C LEU A 138 6.49 27.31 3.21
N ASP A 139 6.07 28.02 4.25
CA ASP A 139 6.65 29.30 4.67
C ASP A 139 7.89 29.16 5.56
N GLY A 140 8.42 27.96 5.69
CA GLY A 140 9.65 27.64 6.40
C GLY A 140 9.53 27.50 7.92
N LYS A 141 8.32 27.67 8.50
CA LYS A 141 8.11 27.53 9.94
C LYS A 141 8.16 26.07 10.37
N PRO A 142 8.70 25.77 11.57
CA PRO A 142 8.65 24.42 12.11
C PRO A 142 7.21 23.93 12.32
N VAL A 143 6.98 22.63 12.14
CA VAL A 143 5.71 21.97 12.45
C VAL A 143 5.91 21.12 13.70
N PRO A 144 5.62 21.67 14.90
CA PRO A 144 5.74 20.90 16.13
C PRO A 144 4.69 19.79 16.18
N ASN A 145 5.02 18.71 16.90
CA ASN A 145 4.19 17.50 17.02
C ASN A 145 3.89 16.77 15.69
N ALA A 146 4.60 17.08 14.61
CA ALA A 146 4.53 16.25 13.41
C ALA A 146 4.92 14.81 13.77
N ALA A 147 4.09 13.83 13.39
CA ALA A 147 4.37 12.44 13.68
C ALA A 147 5.25 11.85 12.58
N HIS A 148 6.34 11.20 13.00
CA HIS A 148 7.19 10.39 12.13
C HIS A 148 6.99 8.94 12.50
N ASP A 149 6.37 8.18 11.61
CA ASP A 149 6.34 6.73 11.71
C ASP A 149 7.61 6.18 11.06
N ILE A 150 8.36 5.38 11.81
CA ILE A 150 9.64 4.81 11.40
C ILE A 150 9.54 3.29 11.53
N TRP A 151 10.00 2.58 10.54
CA TRP A 151 10.17 1.13 10.57
C TRP A 151 11.33 0.73 9.67
N GLN A 152 12.06 -0.30 10.07
CA GLN A 152 13.18 -0.80 9.29
C GLN A 152 13.33 -2.32 9.42
N ALA A 153 13.99 -2.93 8.44
CA ALA A 153 14.38 -4.32 8.50
C ALA A 153 15.53 -4.54 9.49
N LYS A 154 15.64 -5.75 10.03
CA LYS A 154 16.85 -6.23 10.71
C LYS A 154 18.02 -6.35 9.74
N ALA A 155 19.21 -6.63 10.24
CA ALA A 155 20.43 -6.79 9.43
C ALA A 155 20.33 -7.92 8.37
N ASP A 156 19.46 -8.88 8.57
CA ASP A 156 19.15 -9.97 7.63
C ASP A 156 18.12 -9.56 6.54
N GLY A 157 17.61 -8.32 6.59
CA GLY A 157 16.64 -7.79 5.64
C GLY A 157 15.18 -8.12 5.97
N ILE A 158 14.90 -8.76 7.11
CA ILE A 158 13.55 -9.16 7.51
C ILE A 158 12.91 -8.11 8.41
N TYR A 159 11.68 -7.70 8.08
CA TYR A 159 10.87 -6.83 8.92
C TYR A 159 10.14 -7.63 10.00
N ASP A 160 9.82 -6.98 11.11
CA ASP A 160 9.07 -7.56 12.22
C ASP A 160 7.70 -8.13 11.81
N LEU A 161 7.02 -7.54 10.83
CA LEU A 161 5.75 -8.06 10.29
C LEU A 161 5.90 -9.40 9.54
N GLN A 162 7.11 -9.80 9.22
CA GLN A 162 7.39 -11.06 8.53
C GLN A 162 7.73 -12.19 9.52
N THR A 163 7.76 -11.88 10.81
CA THR A 163 8.09 -12.81 11.89
C THR A 163 6.95 -12.91 12.89
N GLU A 164 6.96 -13.98 13.70
CA GLU A 164 6.08 -14.07 14.86
C GLU A 164 6.66 -13.21 16.00
N GLY A 165 5.79 -12.58 16.79
CA GLY A 165 6.19 -11.79 17.95
C GLY A 165 5.64 -10.37 17.98
N GLU A 166 6.22 -9.55 18.86
CA GLU A 166 5.88 -8.15 19.02
C GLU A 166 6.58 -7.28 17.96
N PHE A 167 6.15 -6.02 17.86
CA PHE A 167 6.78 -5.04 16.98
C PHE A 167 8.22 -4.74 17.43
N GLU A 168 9.13 -4.74 16.48
CA GLU A 168 10.55 -4.44 16.68
C GLU A 168 11.01 -3.42 15.63
N LEU A 169 11.94 -2.55 16.00
CA LEU A 169 12.53 -1.55 15.10
C LEU A 169 11.51 -0.66 14.39
N ARG A 170 10.38 -0.44 15.06
CA ARG A 170 9.38 0.54 14.60
C ARG A 170 8.94 1.42 15.73
N GLY A 171 8.57 2.63 15.39
CA GLY A 171 8.08 3.58 16.37
C GLY A 171 7.49 4.82 15.74
N ARG A 172 6.74 5.54 16.52
CA ARG A 172 6.24 6.87 16.19
C ARG A 172 6.94 7.91 17.03
N VAL A 173 7.68 8.80 16.41
CA VAL A 173 8.38 9.89 17.06
C VAL A 173 7.67 11.20 16.77
N LYS A 174 7.40 12.02 17.80
CA LYS A 174 6.79 13.34 17.63
C LYS A 174 7.88 14.41 17.54
N ALA A 175 7.78 15.26 16.54
CA ALA A 175 8.68 16.39 16.40
C ALA A 175 8.57 17.35 17.59
N ASN A 176 9.70 17.88 18.02
CA ASN A 176 9.78 18.88 19.07
C ASN A 176 9.29 20.27 18.61
N ALA A 177 9.40 21.29 19.45
CA ALA A 177 8.98 22.67 19.13
C ALA A 177 9.73 23.29 17.93
N LYS A 178 10.88 22.73 17.53
CA LYS A 178 11.66 23.18 16.36
C LYS A 178 11.33 22.37 15.10
N GLY A 179 10.38 21.43 15.18
CA GLY A 179 10.02 20.51 14.10
C GLY A 179 11.04 19.39 13.89
N GLU A 180 11.96 19.16 14.82
CA GLU A 180 13.01 18.13 14.77
C GLU A 180 12.49 16.79 15.26
#